data_062948b6dd823db786ccb9a296e8424e
#
_entry.id   062948b6dd823db786ccb9a296e8424e
#
_cell.length_a   1.000
_cell.length_b   1.000
_cell.length_c   1.000
_cell.angle_alpha   90.00
_cell.angle_beta   90.00
_cell.angle_gamma   90.00
#
_symmetry.space_group_name_H-M   'P 1'
#
loop_
_entity.id
_entity.type
_entity.pdbx_description
1 polymer ?
#
loop_
_entity_poly.entity_id
_entity_poly.type
_entity_poly.pdbx_seq_one_letter_code
_entity_poly.pdbx_strand_id
1 'polypeptide(L)'
;MTLRHAPRRRHTVRRLRATSVGIATGLLVTGLLAAPAQTQSRTGAGTGPDAPIGTAARTVGDARYEPGPCPKTPEPIEALKEARCGSLTVPENRAKSNGRTIKLGVAIVPAKAATPKSDPIVWLAGGPGDDAVGEAQMAIDGGLNRDRDVILMSQRGTYSAEPNLLCPDIDRFNAQAVGLVYDAPSTERLHVEATKACHGKLAARGIDLSAYNDTESAADYDDLRTALGIKQWNLYAISYGTHLALVYMRLHPHGLRSVGLDGILPPSKGGSALTWSSARQGFDGLFNACADQPACNKRYPNLSATFDKLVRDLEAKPVTTTVKLPGSDKPVKVVLDGGALVNWMTSATHVAPQVPIALDELAHGNPQRIAQQWAGGKLSPQAIGRVAHGLVYGVFCSAWTPYESEEEALRAGQEAFPSFPRSVQAQAPQLTFLRPDCDVWNVPAAPRSIRDKTRGDIPTLALSGSFDSQTGADNGPYVASTLTKAKVVTVPYEPHVVFATSKCAQEIAVSFFNTPAAPKTTCLKNLEPPKFEIGH
;
A
#
# COMPACT_ATOMS: atom_id res chain seq x y z
N MET A 1 29.84 -54.31 10.21
CA MET A 1 29.89 -54.72 11.62
C MET A 1 28.90 -53.82 12.39
N THR A 2 27.81 -54.43 12.81
CA THR A 2 26.85 -54.14 13.90
C THR A 2 26.21 -52.77 14.04
N LEU A 3 24.96 -52.78 13.62
CA LEU A 3 23.73 -52.10 14.08
C LEU A 3 23.66 -51.76 15.60
N ARG A 4 23.05 -50.63 15.95
CA ARG A 4 22.05 -50.59 17.05
C ARG A 4 20.97 -49.56 16.80
N HIS A 5 19.76 -50.04 16.77
CA HIS A 5 18.46 -49.31 16.83
C HIS A 5 18.18 -48.83 18.25
N ALA A 6 17.43 -47.73 18.40
CA ALA A 6 16.58 -47.42 19.56
C ALA A 6 15.43 -46.44 19.18
N PRO A 7 14.31 -46.39 19.96
CA PRO A 7 12.99 -46.58 19.37
C PRO A 7 12.10 -45.33 19.36
N ARG A 8 11.09 -45.40 18.48
CA ARG A 8 9.97 -44.45 18.38
C ARG A 8 9.09 -44.44 19.62
N ARG A 9 8.79 -43.26 20.17
CA ARG A 9 7.67 -43.06 21.11
C ARG A 9 6.46 -42.52 20.34
N ARG A 10 5.38 -43.31 20.35
CA ARG A 10 4.03 -42.91 19.94
C ARG A 10 3.36 -42.19 21.10
N HIS A 11 2.79 -41.00 20.85
CA HIS A 11 1.84 -40.39 21.79
C HIS A 11 0.42 -40.60 21.27
N THR A 12 -0.36 -41.29 22.06
CA THR A 12 -1.77 -41.64 21.87
C THR A 12 -2.64 -40.45 22.26
N VAL A 13 -3.55 -40.05 21.37
CA VAL A 13 -4.56 -39.04 21.66
C VAL A 13 -5.77 -39.73 22.31
N ARG A 14 -6.07 -39.38 23.56
CA ARG A 14 -7.31 -39.77 24.26
C ARG A 14 -8.43 -38.83 23.89
N ARG A 15 -9.45 -39.36 23.26
CA ARG A 15 -10.76 -38.73 23.11
C ARG A 15 -11.57 -38.92 24.38
N LEU A 16 -12.05 -37.86 25.01
CA LEU A 16 -13.08 -37.89 26.06
C LEU A 16 -14.45 -37.62 25.41
N ARG A 17 -15.34 -38.58 25.55
CA ARG A 17 -16.78 -38.44 25.33
C ARG A 17 -17.41 -37.93 26.63
N ALA A 18 -18.23 -36.88 26.55
CA ALA A 18 -19.12 -36.51 27.65
C ALA A 18 -20.56 -36.86 27.22
N THR A 19 -21.18 -37.64 28.06
CA THR A 19 -22.58 -38.09 28.00
C THR A 19 -23.49 -37.08 28.67
N SER A 20 -24.60 -36.81 28.04
CA SER A 20 -25.73 -36.00 28.52
C SER A 20 -26.60 -36.83 29.48
N VAL A 21 -27.05 -36.21 30.56
CA VAL A 21 -28.19 -36.66 31.38
C VAL A 21 -29.14 -35.50 31.53
N GLY A 22 -30.37 -35.70 31.07
CA GLY A 22 -31.46 -34.79 31.26
C GLY A 22 -32.24 -35.11 32.54
N ILE A 23 -32.76 -34.11 33.21
CA ILE A 23 -33.85 -34.23 34.20
C ILE A 23 -34.87 -33.17 33.91
N ALA A 24 -36.11 -33.63 33.65
CA ALA A 24 -37.29 -32.85 33.55
C ALA A 24 -38.00 -32.81 34.90
N THR A 25 -38.43 -31.63 35.31
CA THR A 25 -39.48 -31.45 36.33
C THR A 25 -40.36 -30.26 35.97
N GLY A 26 -41.60 -30.58 35.72
CA GLY A 26 -42.64 -29.61 35.51
C GLY A 26 -43.30 -29.16 36.81
N LEU A 27 -43.84 -27.98 36.85
CA LEU A 27 -44.86 -27.52 37.77
C LEU A 27 -45.74 -26.44 37.15
N LEU A 28 -47.00 -26.58 37.42
CA LEU A 28 -48.14 -25.84 36.90
C LEU A 28 -48.27 -24.40 37.39
N VAL A 29 -48.93 -23.68 36.52
CA VAL A 29 -49.21 -22.27 36.58
C VAL A 29 -50.58 -21.87 37.01
N THR A 30 -50.74 -20.73 37.54
CA THR A 30 -52.00 -20.00 37.61
C THR A 30 -51.90 -18.68 36.84
N GLY A 31 -52.84 -18.46 35.93
CA GLY A 31 -52.87 -17.28 35.08
C GLY A 31 -53.39 -16.04 35.79
N LEU A 32 -52.88 -14.90 35.37
CA LEU A 32 -53.46 -13.58 35.54
C LEU A 32 -53.43 -12.86 34.19
N LEU A 33 -54.60 -12.48 33.72
CA LEU A 33 -54.81 -11.66 32.54
C LEU A 33 -54.30 -10.24 32.81
N ALA A 34 -53.31 -9.81 32.08
CA ALA A 34 -52.91 -8.40 32.00
C ALA A 34 -53.06 -7.91 30.55
N ALA A 35 -53.64 -6.75 30.39
CA ALA A 35 -53.92 -6.06 29.14
C ALA A 35 -52.64 -5.76 28.33
N PRO A 36 -52.69 -5.61 26.99
CA PRO A 36 -51.52 -5.35 26.18
C PRO A 36 -51.02 -3.92 26.42
N ALA A 37 -49.82 -3.82 26.96
CA ALA A 37 -49.04 -2.59 26.93
C ALA A 37 -48.59 -2.34 25.50
N GLN A 38 -49.02 -1.22 24.94
CA GLN A 38 -48.48 -0.70 23.67
C GLN A 38 -46.99 -0.41 23.85
N THR A 39 -46.17 -1.27 23.32
CA THR A 39 -44.74 -1.00 23.13
C THR A 39 -44.58 0.07 22.04
N GLN A 40 -44.50 1.32 22.44
CA GLN A 40 -43.92 2.36 21.60
C GLN A 40 -42.49 1.95 21.30
N SER A 41 -42.23 1.56 20.06
CA SER A 41 -40.87 1.38 19.52
C SER A 41 -40.16 2.75 19.59
N ARG A 42 -39.32 2.93 20.60
CA ARG A 42 -38.34 4.01 20.62
C ARG A 42 -37.26 3.70 19.57
N THR A 43 -37.49 4.06 18.32
CA THR A 43 -36.44 4.28 17.32
C THR A 43 -35.79 5.63 17.60
N GLY A 44 -34.86 5.65 18.51
CA GLY A 44 -34.07 6.81 18.87
C GLY A 44 -32.72 6.37 19.37
N ALA A 45 -31.89 5.79 18.49
CA ALA A 45 -30.48 5.57 18.78
C ALA A 45 -29.78 6.93 18.79
N GLY A 46 -29.17 7.25 19.91
CA GLY A 46 -28.35 8.38 20.29
C GLY A 46 -27.83 9.33 19.20
N THR A 47 -28.52 10.46 19.03
CA THR A 47 -28.02 11.62 18.28
C THR A 47 -27.42 12.69 19.21
N GLY A 48 -26.92 12.29 20.38
CA GLY A 48 -26.20 13.17 21.30
C GLY A 48 -24.78 13.49 20.84
N PRO A 49 -24.19 14.61 21.26
CA PRO A 49 -22.82 14.98 20.93
C PRO A 49 -21.73 13.96 21.39
N ASP A 50 -22.12 13.02 22.26
CA ASP A 50 -21.22 12.01 22.86
C ASP A 50 -21.36 10.60 22.23
N ALA A 51 -22.15 10.44 21.15
CA ALA A 51 -22.28 9.15 20.50
C ALA A 51 -20.97 8.79 19.77
N PRO A 52 -20.50 7.50 19.85
CA PRO A 52 -19.29 7.08 19.15
C PRO A 52 -19.37 7.35 17.64
N ILE A 53 -18.27 7.75 17.04
CA ILE A 53 -18.19 8.03 15.60
C ILE A 53 -18.66 6.81 14.79
N GLY A 54 -19.50 7.04 13.76
CA GLY A 54 -19.96 5.98 12.85
C GLY A 54 -21.13 5.12 13.33
N THR A 55 -21.79 5.49 14.43
CA THR A 55 -22.96 4.74 14.96
C THR A 55 -24.30 5.16 14.37
N ALA A 56 -24.37 6.28 13.66
CA ALA A 56 -25.61 6.81 13.08
C ALA A 56 -25.46 7.07 11.57
N ALA A 57 -26.53 6.81 10.80
CA ALA A 57 -26.62 7.21 9.41
C ALA A 57 -26.72 8.74 9.31
N ARG A 58 -25.98 9.33 8.34
CA ARG A 58 -26.00 10.78 8.08
C ARG A 58 -25.85 11.06 6.59
N THR A 59 -26.54 12.08 6.12
CA THR A 59 -26.46 12.57 4.74
C THR A 59 -25.90 14.00 4.74
N VAL A 60 -24.98 14.28 3.83
CA VAL A 60 -24.39 15.60 3.62
C VAL A 60 -24.27 15.85 2.12
N GLY A 61 -25.00 16.82 1.58
CA GLY A 61 -25.11 16.98 0.14
C GLY A 61 -25.60 15.68 -0.51
N ASP A 62 -24.86 15.19 -1.49
CA ASP A 62 -25.14 13.92 -2.20
C ASP A 62 -24.47 12.70 -1.53
N ALA A 63 -23.70 12.91 -0.47
CA ALA A 63 -23.00 11.84 0.24
C ALA A 63 -23.82 11.32 1.43
N ARG A 64 -23.83 9.99 1.62
CA ARG A 64 -24.55 9.33 2.72
C ARG A 64 -23.70 8.27 3.39
N TYR A 65 -23.45 8.43 4.68
CA TYR A 65 -22.86 7.36 5.51
C TYR A 65 -23.95 6.53 6.17
N GLU A 66 -23.80 5.21 6.10
CA GLU A 66 -24.69 4.24 6.73
C GLU A 66 -23.89 3.22 7.53
N PRO A 67 -24.15 3.09 8.86
CA PRO A 67 -23.61 1.98 9.64
C PRO A 67 -24.06 0.63 9.07
N GLY A 68 -23.20 -0.36 9.14
CA GLY A 68 -23.49 -1.69 8.60
C GLY A 68 -22.40 -2.70 8.93
N PRO A 69 -22.43 -3.88 8.29
CA PRO A 69 -21.39 -4.89 8.45
C PRO A 69 -20.03 -4.36 7.99
N CYS A 70 -18.96 -4.91 8.56
CA CYS A 70 -17.62 -4.59 8.08
C CYS A 70 -17.42 -5.05 6.64
N PRO A 71 -16.67 -4.29 5.84
CA PRO A 71 -16.30 -4.68 4.49
C PRO A 71 -15.64 -6.05 4.47
N LYS A 72 -15.90 -6.81 3.42
CA LYS A 72 -15.23 -8.10 3.21
C LYS A 72 -13.78 -7.86 2.82
N THR A 73 -12.88 -8.57 3.46
CA THR A 73 -11.45 -8.60 3.13
C THR A 73 -11.07 -9.98 2.60
N PRO A 74 -9.99 -10.10 1.80
CA PRO A 74 -9.55 -11.41 1.27
C PRO A 74 -9.27 -12.44 2.38
N GLU A 75 -8.77 -11.96 3.52
CA GLU A 75 -8.50 -12.75 4.72
C GLU A 75 -9.10 -12.05 5.94
N PRO A 76 -9.51 -12.79 6.98
CA PRO A 76 -9.98 -12.19 8.23
C PRO A 76 -8.90 -11.30 8.87
N ILE A 77 -9.28 -10.11 9.28
CA ILE A 77 -8.39 -9.13 9.94
C ILE A 77 -8.83 -8.97 11.38
N GLU A 78 -7.92 -9.24 12.33
CA GLU A 78 -8.22 -9.19 13.77
C GLU A 78 -8.65 -7.80 14.22
N ALA A 79 -7.98 -6.76 13.73
CA ALA A 79 -8.30 -5.36 14.05
C ALA A 79 -9.74 -4.95 13.67
N LEU A 80 -10.41 -5.68 12.77
CA LEU A 80 -11.79 -5.38 12.37
C LEU A 80 -12.85 -5.99 13.27
N LYS A 81 -12.51 -6.92 14.16
CA LYS A 81 -13.49 -7.58 15.06
C LYS A 81 -14.21 -6.60 15.99
N GLU A 82 -13.50 -5.58 16.44
CA GLU A 82 -14.06 -4.54 17.33
C GLU A 82 -14.39 -3.25 16.59
N ALA A 83 -14.22 -3.22 15.27
CA ALA A 83 -14.46 -2.03 14.48
C ALA A 83 -15.96 -1.73 14.34
N ARG A 84 -16.31 -0.46 14.39
CA ARG A 84 -17.60 0.05 13.92
C ARG A 84 -17.50 0.23 12.41
N CYS A 85 -18.36 -0.43 11.67
CA CYS A 85 -18.26 -0.43 10.23
C CYS A 85 -19.51 0.17 9.55
N GLY A 86 -19.37 0.42 8.26
CA GLY A 86 -20.43 0.94 7.43
C GLY A 86 -19.98 1.21 6.00
N SER A 87 -20.72 2.01 5.30
CA SER A 87 -20.39 2.44 3.94
C SER A 87 -20.71 3.90 3.73
N LEU A 88 -19.87 4.56 2.93
CA LEU A 88 -20.12 5.89 2.39
C LEU A 88 -20.60 5.73 0.95
N THR A 89 -21.81 6.22 0.66
CA THR A 89 -22.33 6.34 -0.72
C THR A 89 -22.07 7.76 -1.21
N VAL A 90 -21.43 7.87 -2.39
CA VAL A 90 -21.06 9.15 -3.02
C VAL A 90 -21.38 9.10 -4.52
N PRO A 91 -21.49 10.26 -5.22
CA PRO A 91 -21.54 10.28 -6.68
C PRO A 91 -20.29 9.64 -7.29
N GLU A 92 -20.45 8.80 -8.32
CA GLU A 92 -19.31 8.28 -9.06
C GLU A 92 -18.52 9.43 -9.72
N ASN A 93 -19.22 10.36 -10.35
CA ASN A 93 -18.65 11.54 -10.99
C ASN A 93 -19.43 12.78 -10.56
N ARG A 94 -18.83 13.64 -9.75
CA ARG A 94 -19.47 14.86 -9.22
C ARG A 94 -19.78 15.92 -10.27
N ALA A 95 -19.17 15.81 -11.45
CA ALA A 95 -19.50 16.70 -12.58
C ALA A 95 -20.79 16.30 -13.33
N LYS A 96 -21.35 15.10 -13.05
CA LYS A 96 -22.55 14.58 -13.70
C LYS A 96 -23.74 14.60 -12.72
N SER A 97 -24.66 15.56 -12.89
CA SER A 97 -25.92 15.56 -12.15
C SER A 97 -26.74 14.30 -12.47
N ASN A 98 -27.37 13.69 -11.44
CA ASN A 98 -28.15 12.45 -11.57
C ASN A 98 -27.37 11.24 -12.12
N GLY A 99 -26.03 11.23 -11.89
CA GLY A 99 -25.17 10.12 -12.27
C GLY A 99 -25.30 8.92 -11.36
N ARG A 100 -24.48 7.89 -11.64
CA ARG A 100 -24.31 6.72 -10.78
C ARG A 100 -23.75 7.14 -9.42
N THR A 101 -24.14 6.42 -8.39
CA THR A 101 -23.47 6.45 -7.07
C THR A 101 -22.61 5.22 -6.88
N ILE A 102 -21.58 5.34 -6.04
CA ILE A 102 -20.67 4.27 -5.64
C ILE A 102 -20.69 4.14 -4.12
N LYS A 103 -20.29 2.96 -3.61
CA LYS A 103 -20.18 2.69 -2.17
C LYS A 103 -18.74 2.41 -1.80
N LEU A 104 -18.29 3.06 -0.74
CA LEU A 104 -16.95 2.94 -0.19
C LEU A 104 -17.06 2.30 1.19
N GLY A 105 -16.39 1.17 1.38
CA GLY A 105 -16.36 0.48 2.66
C GLY A 105 -15.62 1.31 3.71
N VAL A 106 -16.18 1.40 4.93
CA VAL A 106 -15.58 2.16 6.04
C VAL A 106 -15.47 1.26 7.26
N ALA A 107 -14.32 1.29 7.92
CA ALA A 107 -14.08 0.68 9.22
C ALA A 107 -13.48 1.71 10.17
N ILE A 108 -13.98 1.74 11.40
CA ILE A 108 -13.53 2.65 12.46
C ILE A 108 -13.09 1.80 13.64
N VAL A 109 -11.78 1.63 13.78
CA VAL A 109 -11.20 0.88 14.89
C VAL A 109 -11.10 1.79 16.11
N PRO A 110 -11.69 1.39 17.26
CA PRO A 110 -11.73 2.24 18.44
C PRO A 110 -10.34 2.46 19.05
N ALA A 111 -10.20 3.60 19.71
CA ALA A 111 -9.04 3.88 20.53
C ALA A 111 -8.92 2.90 21.70
N LYS A 112 -7.69 2.59 22.11
CA LYS A 112 -7.39 1.80 23.32
C LYS A 112 -7.53 2.63 24.61
N ALA A 113 -7.39 3.96 24.50
CA ALA A 113 -7.51 4.85 25.65
C ALA A 113 -8.95 4.89 26.18
N ALA A 114 -9.12 4.85 27.51
CA ALA A 114 -10.44 4.96 28.16
C ALA A 114 -11.14 6.30 27.85
N THR A 115 -10.37 7.35 27.57
CA THR A 115 -10.86 8.66 27.13
C THR A 115 -10.20 9.02 25.80
N PRO A 116 -10.78 8.60 24.65
CA PRO A 116 -10.24 8.90 23.34
C PRO A 116 -10.20 10.40 23.04
N LYS A 117 -9.20 10.82 22.29
CA LYS A 117 -9.16 12.18 21.75
C LYS A 117 -10.16 12.30 20.59
N SER A 118 -10.78 13.48 20.46
CA SER A 118 -11.87 13.74 19.52
C SER A 118 -11.44 13.96 18.07
N ASP A 119 -10.14 13.92 17.80
CA ASP A 119 -9.50 14.13 16.50
C ASP A 119 -8.95 12.79 15.96
N PRO A 120 -9.77 11.93 15.33
CA PRO A 120 -9.36 10.61 14.87
C PRO A 120 -8.24 10.68 13.83
N ILE A 121 -7.60 9.54 13.58
CA ILE A 121 -6.60 9.38 12.52
C ILE A 121 -7.24 8.64 11.35
N VAL A 122 -7.13 9.18 10.14
CA VAL A 122 -7.54 8.53 8.91
C VAL A 122 -6.32 7.91 8.24
N TRP A 123 -6.41 6.64 7.90
CA TRP A 123 -5.38 5.93 7.15
C TRP A 123 -5.65 6.04 5.65
N LEU A 124 -4.64 6.48 4.90
CA LEU A 124 -4.65 6.53 3.43
C LEU A 124 -3.67 5.48 2.89
N ALA A 125 -4.21 4.46 2.24
CA ALA A 125 -3.44 3.36 1.68
C ALA A 125 -2.60 3.77 0.46
N GLY A 126 -1.63 2.93 0.14
CA GLY A 126 -0.70 3.07 -0.98
C GLY A 126 -1.23 2.58 -2.33
N GLY A 127 -0.31 2.12 -3.15
CA GLY A 127 -0.50 1.62 -4.49
C GLY A 127 -0.16 2.68 -5.56
N PRO A 128 -1.11 3.35 -6.21
CA PRO A 128 -2.57 3.35 -6.00
C PRO A 128 -3.21 1.97 -6.19
N GLY A 129 -4.40 1.82 -5.60
CA GLY A 129 -5.20 0.60 -5.76
C GLY A 129 -5.18 -0.36 -4.58
N ASP A 130 -4.39 -0.12 -3.55
CA ASP A 130 -4.44 -0.88 -2.30
C ASP A 130 -5.67 -0.47 -1.46
N ASP A 131 -6.19 -1.40 -0.69
CA ASP A 131 -7.40 -1.20 0.11
C ASP A 131 -7.06 -0.86 1.56
N ALA A 132 -7.40 0.35 2.00
CA ALA A 132 -7.14 0.81 3.35
C ALA A 132 -7.73 -0.10 4.44
N VAL A 133 -8.93 -0.67 4.23
CA VAL A 133 -9.54 -1.61 5.18
C VAL A 133 -8.69 -2.87 5.30
N GLY A 134 -8.07 -3.32 4.19
CA GLY A 134 -7.14 -4.44 4.17
C GLY A 134 -5.86 -4.21 4.99
N GLU A 135 -5.49 -2.95 5.24
CA GLU A 135 -4.29 -2.55 5.99
C GLU A 135 -4.57 -2.25 7.47
N ALA A 136 -5.79 -2.49 7.95
CA ALA A 136 -6.19 -2.17 9.32
C ALA A 136 -5.25 -2.76 10.38
N GLN A 137 -4.79 -4.01 10.20
CA GLN A 137 -3.89 -4.65 11.16
C GLN A 137 -2.57 -3.89 11.28
N MET A 138 -1.97 -3.47 10.15
CA MET A 138 -0.71 -2.71 10.15
C MET A 138 -0.86 -1.37 10.92
N ALA A 139 -1.95 -0.64 10.68
CA ALA A 139 -2.21 0.62 11.36
C ALA A 139 -2.32 0.44 12.89
N ILE A 140 -2.95 -0.66 13.34
CA ILE A 140 -3.20 -0.94 14.76
C ILE A 140 -1.97 -1.52 15.45
N ASP A 141 -1.22 -2.40 14.80
CA ASP A 141 0.03 -2.95 15.32
C ASP A 141 1.08 -1.84 15.50
N GLY A 142 1.09 -0.84 14.63
CA GLY A 142 1.89 0.37 14.76
C GLY A 142 1.41 1.35 15.86
N GLY A 143 0.27 1.06 16.50
CA GLY A 143 -0.21 1.79 17.68
C GLY A 143 -0.95 3.10 17.37
N LEU A 144 -1.44 3.31 16.13
CA LEU A 144 -2.18 4.52 15.80
C LEU A 144 -3.48 4.66 16.61
N ASN A 145 -4.10 3.53 17.00
CA ASN A 145 -5.29 3.55 17.84
C ASN A 145 -5.00 3.67 19.34
N ARG A 146 -3.79 4.05 19.75
CA ARG A 146 -3.48 4.18 21.19
C ARG A 146 -4.38 5.21 21.87
N ASP A 147 -4.49 6.40 21.30
CA ASP A 147 -5.16 7.55 21.92
C ASP A 147 -6.37 8.05 21.10
N ARG A 148 -6.57 7.56 19.87
CA ARG A 148 -7.56 8.04 18.90
C ARG A 148 -8.19 6.88 18.14
N ASP A 149 -9.43 7.05 17.72
CA ASP A 149 -10.03 6.16 16.74
C ASP A 149 -9.22 6.21 15.43
N VAL A 150 -9.10 5.07 14.75
CA VAL A 150 -8.49 4.98 13.41
C VAL A 150 -9.57 4.68 12.39
N ILE A 151 -9.70 5.54 11.41
CA ILE A 151 -10.68 5.43 10.32
C ILE A 151 -9.98 4.93 9.08
N LEU A 152 -10.51 3.86 8.50
CA LEU A 152 -10.07 3.28 7.25
C LEU A 152 -11.23 3.32 6.27
N MET A 153 -11.03 3.96 5.12
CA MET A 153 -12.01 3.97 4.04
C MET A 153 -11.37 3.42 2.78
N SER A 154 -12.00 2.40 2.22
CA SER A 154 -11.64 1.91 0.90
C SER A 154 -11.80 3.04 -0.12
N GLN A 155 -10.72 3.40 -0.80
CA GLN A 155 -10.79 4.39 -1.87
C GLN A 155 -11.71 3.88 -2.99
N ARG A 156 -12.24 4.81 -3.80
CA ARG A 156 -13.06 4.45 -4.95
C ARG A 156 -12.33 3.45 -5.86
N GLY A 157 -13.01 2.37 -6.19
CA GLY A 157 -12.48 1.32 -7.05
C GLY A 157 -11.60 0.29 -6.37
N THR A 158 -11.18 0.44 -5.10
CA THR A 158 -10.38 -0.56 -4.39
C THR A 158 -11.21 -1.79 -3.99
N TYR A 159 -10.59 -2.79 -3.38
CA TYR A 159 -11.16 -4.12 -3.15
C TYR A 159 -12.53 -4.09 -2.46
N SER A 160 -12.68 -3.29 -1.42
CA SER A 160 -13.92 -3.18 -0.62
C SER A 160 -14.82 -2.02 -1.05
N ALA A 161 -14.63 -1.47 -2.25
CA ALA A 161 -15.52 -0.49 -2.87
C ALA A 161 -16.48 -1.16 -3.88
N GLU A 162 -17.63 -0.55 -4.12
CA GLU A 162 -18.60 -0.97 -5.12
C GLU A 162 -18.92 0.18 -6.10
N PRO A 163 -18.52 0.06 -7.38
CA PRO A 163 -17.80 -1.07 -7.97
C PRO A 163 -16.31 -1.08 -7.59
N ASN A 164 -15.68 -2.27 -7.51
CA ASN A 164 -14.25 -2.38 -7.53
C ASN A 164 -13.72 -2.43 -8.99
N LEU A 165 -12.48 -1.98 -9.14
CA LEU A 165 -11.77 -1.92 -10.42
C LEU A 165 -10.60 -2.93 -10.47
N LEU A 166 -10.80 -4.10 -9.89
CA LEU A 166 -9.86 -5.22 -9.97
C LEU A 166 -9.77 -5.73 -11.41
N CYS A 167 -8.58 -6.11 -11.82
CA CYS A 167 -8.26 -6.55 -13.18
C CYS A 167 -7.66 -7.96 -13.20
N PRO A 168 -8.46 -9.02 -13.10
CA PRO A 168 -7.93 -10.40 -13.12
C PRO A 168 -7.16 -10.74 -14.39
N ASP A 169 -7.35 -10.01 -15.48
CA ASP A 169 -6.59 -10.19 -16.72
C ASP A 169 -5.13 -9.76 -16.54
N ILE A 170 -4.91 -8.66 -15.83
CA ILE A 170 -3.57 -8.15 -15.51
C ILE A 170 -2.90 -9.07 -14.47
N ASP A 171 -3.64 -9.56 -13.48
CA ASP A 171 -3.11 -10.53 -12.51
C ASP A 171 -2.61 -11.80 -13.22
N ARG A 172 -3.37 -12.31 -14.21
CA ARG A 172 -2.93 -13.46 -15.02
C ARG A 172 -1.68 -13.15 -15.84
N PHE A 173 -1.61 -11.95 -16.44
CA PHE A 173 -0.41 -11.51 -17.14
C PHE A 173 0.78 -11.46 -16.16
N ASN A 174 0.65 -10.83 -15.02
CA ASN A 174 1.71 -10.74 -14.00
C ASN A 174 2.24 -12.11 -13.59
N ALA A 175 1.34 -13.10 -13.47
CA ALA A 175 1.71 -14.47 -13.18
C ALA A 175 2.48 -15.14 -14.33
N GLN A 176 2.19 -14.81 -15.59
CA GLN A 176 2.88 -15.33 -16.76
C GLN A 176 4.21 -14.61 -17.01
N ALA A 177 4.27 -13.31 -16.72
CA ALA A 177 5.41 -12.44 -17.01
C ALA A 177 6.71 -12.88 -16.34
N VAL A 178 6.64 -13.59 -15.20
CA VAL A 178 7.85 -14.15 -14.55
C VAL A 178 8.63 -15.11 -15.45
N GLY A 179 7.96 -15.74 -16.42
CA GLY A 179 8.56 -16.69 -17.37
C GLY A 179 8.90 -16.11 -18.74
N LEU A 180 8.80 -14.78 -18.88
CA LEU A 180 9.05 -14.05 -20.14
C LEU A 180 10.26 -13.12 -19.97
N VAL A 181 10.86 -12.71 -21.10
CA VAL A 181 11.79 -11.57 -21.12
C VAL A 181 10.98 -10.33 -20.80
N TYR A 182 11.26 -9.70 -19.67
CA TYR A 182 10.34 -8.75 -19.03
C TYR A 182 10.12 -7.50 -19.88
N ASP A 183 11.15 -6.95 -20.48
CA ASP A 183 11.11 -5.73 -21.28
C ASP A 183 11.01 -5.98 -22.80
N ALA A 184 10.77 -7.23 -23.23
CA ALA A 184 10.61 -7.53 -24.64
C ALA A 184 9.31 -6.90 -25.19
N PRO A 185 9.33 -6.40 -26.46
CA PRO A 185 8.11 -5.88 -27.12
C PRO A 185 6.97 -6.89 -27.21
N SER A 186 7.27 -8.19 -27.16
CA SER A 186 6.26 -9.25 -27.09
C SER A 186 5.55 -9.27 -25.73
N THR A 187 6.28 -9.04 -24.65
CA THR A 187 5.75 -9.00 -23.27
C THR A 187 4.89 -7.76 -23.08
N GLU A 188 5.34 -6.60 -23.57
CA GLU A 188 4.54 -5.38 -23.60
C GLU A 188 3.20 -5.58 -24.32
N ARG A 189 3.22 -6.19 -25.52
CA ARG A 189 1.95 -6.48 -26.24
C ARG A 189 0.99 -7.34 -25.43
N LEU A 190 1.50 -8.38 -24.75
CA LEU A 190 0.65 -9.23 -23.89
C LEU A 190 0.07 -8.45 -22.71
N HIS A 191 0.84 -7.54 -22.13
CA HIS A 191 0.38 -6.65 -21.06
C HIS A 191 -0.72 -5.70 -21.56
N VAL A 192 -0.50 -5.05 -22.68
CA VAL A 192 -1.47 -4.15 -23.32
C VAL A 192 -2.78 -4.88 -23.65
N GLU A 193 -2.73 -6.13 -24.13
CA GLU A 193 -3.93 -6.94 -24.35
C GLU A 193 -4.67 -7.25 -23.03
N ALA A 194 -3.95 -7.52 -21.94
CA ALA A 194 -4.56 -7.70 -20.62
C ALA A 194 -5.23 -6.40 -20.14
N THR A 195 -4.59 -5.25 -20.35
CA THR A 195 -5.15 -3.93 -20.02
C THR A 195 -6.40 -3.62 -20.86
N LYS A 196 -6.40 -3.89 -22.17
CA LYS A 196 -7.58 -3.77 -23.03
C LYS A 196 -8.74 -4.65 -22.55
N ALA A 197 -8.44 -5.88 -22.18
CA ALA A 197 -9.45 -6.81 -21.67
C ALA A 197 -10.06 -6.32 -20.35
N CYS A 198 -9.25 -5.81 -19.43
CA CYS A 198 -9.73 -5.22 -18.18
C CYS A 198 -10.59 -3.97 -18.46
N HIS A 199 -10.07 -2.99 -19.22
CA HIS A 199 -10.78 -1.77 -19.58
C HIS A 199 -12.15 -2.09 -20.19
N GLY A 200 -12.19 -3.00 -21.20
CA GLY A 200 -13.44 -3.38 -21.87
C GLY A 200 -14.47 -3.98 -20.91
N LYS A 201 -14.04 -4.82 -19.95
CA LYS A 201 -14.93 -5.42 -18.95
C LYS A 201 -15.50 -4.38 -17.98
N LEU A 202 -14.68 -3.43 -17.53
CA LEU A 202 -15.11 -2.37 -16.63
C LEU A 202 -16.05 -1.37 -17.36
N ALA A 203 -15.71 -0.97 -18.57
CA ALA A 203 -16.54 -0.11 -19.40
C ALA A 203 -17.91 -0.74 -19.73
N ALA A 204 -17.95 -2.05 -20.02
CA ALA A 204 -19.20 -2.79 -20.26
C ALA A 204 -20.15 -2.81 -19.04
N ARG A 205 -19.63 -2.60 -17.82
CA ARG A 205 -20.43 -2.42 -16.59
C ARG A 205 -20.97 -0.99 -16.45
N GLY A 206 -20.72 -0.11 -17.42
CA GLY A 206 -21.14 1.29 -17.41
C GLY A 206 -20.39 2.15 -16.38
N ILE A 207 -19.19 1.74 -15.97
CA ILE A 207 -18.35 2.48 -15.02
C ILE A 207 -17.71 3.66 -15.72
N ASP A 208 -17.79 4.86 -15.12
CA ASP A 208 -17.11 6.04 -15.62
C ASP A 208 -15.65 6.07 -15.15
N LEU A 209 -14.76 5.41 -15.90
CA LEU A 209 -13.35 5.28 -15.53
C LEU A 209 -12.63 6.63 -15.35
N SER A 210 -13.13 7.72 -15.96
CA SER A 210 -12.56 9.06 -15.79
C SER A 210 -12.75 9.65 -14.40
N ALA A 211 -13.69 9.08 -13.61
CA ALA A 211 -14.02 9.53 -12.27
C ALA A 211 -13.19 8.86 -11.16
N TYR A 212 -12.27 7.95 -11.51
CA TYR A 212 -11.41 7.27 -10.54
C TYR A 212 -10.03 7.94 -10.50
N ASN A 213 -9.97 9.11 -9.87
CA ASN A 213 -8.83 10.01 -9.85
C ASN A 213 -8.65 10.67 -8.49
N ASP A 214 -7.54 11.40 -8.30
CA ASP A 214 -7.17 12.05 -7.03
C ASP A 214 -8.19 13.06 -6.54
N THR A 215 -8.77 13.87 -7.45
CA THR A 215 -9.72 14.93 -7.07
C THR A 215 -10.99 14.35 -6.49
N GLU A 216 -11.54 13.34 -7.15
CA GLU A 216 -12.74 12.63 -6.69
C GLU A 216 -12.46 11.85 -5.39
N SER A 217 -11.28 11.20 -5.29
CA SER A 217 -10.87 10.49 -4.06
C SER A 217 -10.70 11.45 -2.88
N ALA A 218 -10.11 12.63 -3.09
CA ALA A 218 -9.99 13.65 -2.05
C ALA A 218 -11.36 14.16 -1.57
N ALA A 219 -12.30 14.36 -2.50
CA ALA A 219 -13.67 14.75 -2.16
C ALA A 219 -14.41 13.68 -1.36
N ASP A 220 -14.20 12.37 -1.66
CA ASP A 220 -14.78 11.26 -0.89
C ASP A 220 -14.36 11.30 0.58
N TYR A 221 -13.09 11.59 0.86
CA TYR A 221 -12.62 11.73 2.24
C TYR A 221 -13.26 12.94 2.95
N ASP A 222 -13.42 14.09 2.27
CA ASP A 222 -14.08 15.25 2.90
C ASP A 222 -15.56 15.00 3.14
N ASP A 223 -16.24 14.30 2.24
CA ASP A 223 -17.61 13.84 2.41
C ASP A 223 -17.72 12.89 3.62
N LEU A 224 -16.79 11.93 3.77
CA LEU A 224 -16.75 11.05 4.94
C LEU A 224 -16.57 11.83 6.23
N ARG A 225 -15.61 12.76 6.29
CA ARG A 225 -15.38 13.60 7.46
C ARG A 225 -16.67 14.30 7.89
N THR A 226 -17.31 14.91 6.94
CA THR A 226 -18.53 15.70 7.17
C THR A 226 -19.71 14.80 7.55
N ALA A 227 -19.90 13.67 6.86
CA ALA A 227 -20.96 12.71 7.16
C ALA A 227 -20.79 12.04 8.54
N LEU A 228 -19.54 11.86 9.00
CA LEU A 228 -19.25 11.38 10.36
C LEU A 228 -19.37 12.49 11.43
N GLY A 229 -19.60 13.75 11.03
CA GLY A 229 -19.68 14.91 11.93
C GLY A 229 -18.36 15.29 12.59
N ILE A 230 -17.24 14.92 11.97
CA ILE A 230 -15.90 15.17 12.51
C ILE A 230 -15.48 16.61 12.18
N LYS A 231 -15.20 17.40 13.22
CA LYS A 231 -14.73 18.78 13.05
C LYS A 231 -13.30 18.84 12.53
N GLN A 232 -12.42 18.06 13.15
CA GLN A 232 -11.01 17.95 12.79
C GLN A 232 -10.56 16.50 12.89
N TRP A 233 -9.72 16.09 11.98
CA TRP A 233 -9.04 14.80 11.98
C TRP A 233 -7.57 14.92 11.60
N ASN A 234 -6.84 13.82 11.72
CA ASN A 234 -5.46 13.67 11.29
C ASN A 234 -5.40 12.69 10.13
N LEU A 235 -4.46 12.85 9.22
CA LEU A 235 -4.17 11.87 8.20
C LEU A 235 -2.86 11.15 8.50
N TYR A 236 -2.84 9.83 8.35
CA TYR A 236 -1.61 9.07 8.17
C TYR A 236 -1.66 8.39 6.81
N ALA A 237 -0.73 8.73 5.97
CA ALA A 237 -0.70 8.34 4.56
C ALA A 237 0.60 7.62 4.23
N ILE A 238 0.51 6.53 3.47
CA ILE A 238 1.66 5.75 3.03
C ILE A 238 1.75 5.74 1.50
N SER A 239 2.98 5.80 0.95
CA SER A 239 3.23 5.64 -0.49
C SER A 239 2.34 6.56 -1.35
N TYR A 240 1.58 6.03 -2.31
CA TYR A 240 0.59 6.82 -3.07
C TYR A 240 -0.41 7.55 -2.16
N GLY A 241 -0.77 7.00 -1.02
CA GLY A 241 -1.62 7.72 -0.05
C GLY A 241 -1.08 9.10 0.32
N THR A 242 0.26 9.30 0.30
CA THR A 242 0.89 10.61 0.53
C THR A 242 0.63 11.58 -0.61
N HIS A 243 0.58 11.09 -1.87
CA HIS A 243 0.15 11.88 -3.02
C HIS A 243 -1.28 12.38 -2.82
N LEU A 244 -2.20 11.48 -2.50
CA LEU A 244 -3.59 11.81 -2.22
C LEU A 244 -3.73 12.76 -1.02
N ALA A 245 -2.97 12.55 0.07
CA ALA A 245 -2.95 13.45 1.22
C ALA A 245 -2.51 14.87 0.83
N LEU A 246 -1.49 15.01 0.00
CA LEU A 246 -1.02 16.31 -0.50
C LEU A 246 -2.05 16.99 -1.41
N VAL A 247 -2.78 16.24 -2.22
CA VAL A 247 -3.93 16.74 -3.00
C VAL A 247 -5.05 17.17 -2.07
N TYR A 248 -5.42 16.34 -1.09
CA TYR A 248 -6.44 16.64 -0.09
C TYR A 248 -6.11 17.91 0.70
N MET A 249 -4.86 18.06 1.19
CA MET A 249 -4.40 19.26 1.89
C MET A 249 -4.60 20.55 1.08
N ARG A 250 -4.56 20.47 -0.24
CA ARG A 250 -4.74 21.60 -1.15
C ARG A 250 -6.20 21.92 -1.42
N LEU A 251 -7.01 20.87 -1.63
CA LEU A 251 -8.40 21.00 -2.04
C LEU A 251 -9.34 21.14 -0.83
N HIS A 252 -9.04 20.45 0.27
CA HIS A 252 -9.88 20.37 1.49
C HIS A 252 -9.07 20.61 2.77
N PRO A 253 -8.37 21.76 2.92
CA PRO A 253 -7.52 22.03 4.09
C PRO A 253 -8.31 22.17 5.40
N HIS A 254 -9.59 22.52 5.29
CA HIS A 254 -10.46 22.70 6.45
C HIS A 254 -10.76 21.37 7.13
N GLY A 255 -10.56 21.31 8.42
CA GLY A 255 -10.76 20.08 9.21
C GLY A 255 -9.50 19.21 9.33
N LEU A 256 -8.38 19.60 8.74
CA LEU A 256 -7.09 18.96 9.01
C LEU A 256 -6.41 19.56 10.24
N ARG A 257 -6.06 18.70 11.20
CA ARG A 257 -5.27 19.07 12.37
C ARG A 257 -3.78 18.82 12.15
N SER A 258 -3.43 17.65 11.61
CA SER A 258 -2.04 17.29 11.26
C SER A 258 -2.01 16.16 10.24
N VAL A 259 -0.86 16.01 9.55
CA VAL A 259 -0.68 15.02 8.48
C VAL A 259 0.66 14.31 8.65
N GLY A 260 0.63 12.97 8.72
CA GLY A 260 1.80 12.10 8.59
C GLY A 260 1.91 11.57 7.16
N LEU A 261 3.06 11.76 6.55
CA LEU A 261 3.40 11.28 5.21
C LEU A 261 4.56 10.30 5.33
N ASP A 262 4.41 9.07 4.87
CA ASP A 262 5.41 8.01 4.93
C ASP A 262 5.65 7.39 3.56
N GLY A 263 6.89 7.41 3.07
CA GLY A 263 7.19 7.03 1.69
C GLY A 263 6.58 8.02 0.69
N ILE A 264 7.14 9.21 0.62
CA ILE A 264 6.47 10.41 0.07
C ILE A 264 6.49 10.45 -1.45
N LEU A 265 5.31 10.57 -2.05
CA LEU A 265 5.07 10.69 -3.48
C LEU A 265 4.52 12.09 -3.83
N PRO A 266 5.35 13.10 -4.11
CA PRO A 266 4.86 14.45 -4.38
C PRO A 266 4.11 14.53 -5.72
N PRO A 267 2.89 15.09 -5.78
CA PRO A 267 2.15 15.26 -7.04
C PRO A 267 2.94 16.01 -8.12
N SER A 268 3.77 16.96 -7.69
CA SER A 268 4.56 17.82 -8.59
C SER A 268 5.79 17.15 -9.22
N LYS A 269 6.18 15.96 -8.74
CA LYS A 269 7.36 15.21 -9.23
C LYS A 269 7.00 13.90 -9.94
N GLY A 270 5.74 13.50 -10.02
CA GLY A 270 5.35 12.19 -10.54
C GLY A 270 5.96 11.85 -11.90
N GLY A 271 5.99 10.56 -12.24
CA GLY A 271 6.52 10.02 -13.47
C GLY A 271 7.88 9.35 -13.34
N SER A 272 8.52 9.07 -14.48
CA SER A 272 9.79 8.31 -14.57
C SER A 272 10.93 8.98 -13.84
N ALA A 273 10.99 10.31 -13.83
CA ALA A 273 12.02 11.06 -13.10
C ALA A 273 12.00 10.77 -11.60
N LEU A 274 10.82 10.61 -11.02
CA LEU A 274 10.69 10.27 -9.60
C LEU A 274 11.10 8.82 -9.34
N THR A 275 10.60 7.87 -10.14
CA THR A 275 10.88 6.45 -9.92
C THR A 275 12.37 6.14 -10.08
N TRP A 276 13.02 6.69 -11.12
CA TRP A 276 14.45 6.51 -11.34
C TRP A 276 15.32 7.16 -10.27
N SER A 277 15.02 8.40 -9.87
CA SER A 277 15.77 9.07 -8.79
C SER A 277 15.59 8.36 -7.45
N SER A 278 14.40 7.83 -7.16
CA SER A 278 14.15 7.05 -5.95
C SER A 278 14.90 5.72 -5.95
N ALA A 279 14.86 4.99 -7.08
CA ALA A 279 15.64 3.75 -7.24
C ALA A 279 17.13 4.01 -6.98
N ARG A 280 17.70 5.08 -7.55
CA ARG A 280 19.10 5.45 -7.33
C ARG A 280 19.39 5.69 -5.85
N GLN A 281 18.56 6.48 -5.16
CA GLN A 281 18.76 6.81 -3.74
C GLN A 281 18.71 5.56 -2.86
N GLY A 282 17.68 4.71 -3.03
CA GLY A 282 17.52 3.51 -2.21
C GLY A 282 18.62 2.48 -2.45
N PHE A 283 19.02 2.29 -3.72
CA PHE A 283 20.11 1.36 -4.08
C PHE A 283 21.45 1.83 -3.52
N ASP A 284 21.79 3.11 -3.69
CA ASP A 284 23.01 3.69 -3.13
C ASP A 284 23.03 3.61 -1.61
N GLY A 285 21.91 3.90 -0.96
CA GLY A 285 21.79 3.78 0.49
C GLY A 285 22.14 2.38 0.98
N LEU A 286 21.62 1.33 0.32
CA LEU A 286 21.90 -0.06 0.66
C LEU A 286 23.35 -0.44 0.34
N PHE A 287 23.85 -0.09 -0.84
CA PHE A 287 25.22 -0.44 -1.27
C PHE A 287 26.26 0.25 -0.36
N ASN A 288 26.04 1.51 0.01
CA ASN A 288 26.90 2.24 0.95
C ASN A 288 26.88 1.61 2.33
N ALA A 289 25.71 1.20 2.83
CA ALA A 289 25.59 0.51 4.12
C ALA A 289 26.37 -0.82 4.16
N CYS A 290 26.48 -1.55 3.05
CA CYS A 290 27.37 -2.71 2.93
C CYS A 290 28.84 -2.29 2.87
N ALA A 291 29.18 -1.27 2.09
CA ALA A 291 30.55 -0.77 1.95
C ALA A 291 31.13 -0.25 3.27
N ASP A 292 30.29 0.36 4.10
CA ASP A 292 30.66 0.88 5.43
C ASP A 292 30.89 -0.24 6.48
N GLN A 293 30.46 -1.47 6.21
CA GLN A 293 30.67 -2.62 7.09
C GLN A 293 31.88 -3.43 6.61
N PRO A 294 33.00 -3.49 7.36
CA PRO A 294 34.25 -4.14 6.91
C PRO A 294 34.07 -5.59 6.42
N ALA A 295 33.21 -6.38 7.07
CA ALA A 295 32.95 -7.76 6.69
C ALA A 295 32.18 -7.82 5.36
N CYS A 296 31.16 -6.99 5.17
CA CYS A 296 30.38 -6.93 3.93
C CYS A 296 31.24 -6.42 2.77
N ASN A 297 31.95 -5.32 2.97
CA ASN A 297 32.82 -4.73 1.94
C ASN A 297 33.96 -5.68 1.51
N LYS A 298 34.54 -6.40 2.47
CA LYS A 298 35.58 -7.40 2.14
C LYS A 298 35.02 -8.56 1.29
N ARG A 299 33.80 -8.99 1.58
CA ARG A 299 33.19 -10.15 0.87
C ARG A 299 32.57 -9.74 -0.46
N TYR A 300 31.98 -8.55 -0.53
CA TYR A 300 31.27 -8.02 -1.70
C TYR A 300 31.81 -6.63 -2.10
N PRO A 301 33.06 -6.54 -2.54
CA PRO A 301 33.64 -5.26 -2.93
C PRO A 301 32.93 -4.70 -4.16
N ASN A 302 32.73 -3.38 -4.18
CA ASN A 302 32.11 -2.66 -5.32
C ASN A 302 30.72 -3.19 -5.73
N LEU A 303 29.85 -3.44 -4.77
CA LEU A 303 28.52 -4.04 -4.98
C LEU A 303 27.68 -3.27 -6.04
N SER A 304 27.78 -1.93 -6.05
CA SER A 304 27.12 -1.09 -7.06
C SER A 304 27.61 -1.43 -8.48
N ALA A 305 28.91 -1.54 -8.69
CA ALA A 305 29.47 -1.89 -10.00
C ALA A 305 29.11 -3.32 -10.42
N THR A 306 29.01 -4.25 -9.45
CA THR A 306 28.53 -5.62 -9.69
C THR A 306 27.07 -5.59 -10.18
N PHE A 307 26.20 -4.83 -9.51
CA PHE A 307 24.81 -4.68 -9.92
C PHE A 307 24.69 -4.09 -11.34
N ASP A 308 25.40 -3.00 -11.62
CA ASP A 308 25.43 -2.37 -12.95
C ASP A 308 25.86 -3.34 -14.05
N LYS A 309 26.89 -4.16 -13.77
CA LYS A 309 27.35 -5.18 -14.71
C LYS A 309 26.30 -6.25 -14.94
N LEU A 310 25.67 -6.74 -13.88
CA LEU A 310 24.62 -7.75 -13.96
C LEU A 310 23.41 -7.28 -14.78
N VAL A 311 22.99 -6.02 -14.62
CA VAL A 311 21.92 -5.44 -15.45
C VAL A 311 22.29 -5.49 -16.93
N ARG A 312 23.52 -5.09 -17.30
CA ARG A 312 23.98 -5.14 -18.71
C ARG A 312 24.09 -6.56 -19.25
N ASP A 313 24.66 -7.48 -18.46
CA ASP A 313 24.86 -8.86 -18.87
C ASP A 313 23.55 -9.60 -19.09
N LEU A 314 22.60 -9.43 -18.16
CA LEU A 314 21.26 -10.04 -18.26
C LEU A 314 20.42 -9.44 -19.38
N GLU A 315 20.57 -8.15 -19.64
CA GLU A 315 19.89 -7.51 -20.77
C GLU A 315 20.41 -8.05 -22.11
N ALA A 316 21.74 -8.20 -22.22
CA ALA A 316 22.34 -8.77 -23.42
C ALA A 316 22.04 -10.28 -23.58
N LYS A 317 21.92 -11.01 -22.48
CA LYS A 317 21.68 -12.46 -22.46
C LYS A 317 20.83 -12.85 -21.24
N PRO A 318 19.50 -12.84 -21.36
CA PRO A 318 18.60 -13.24 -20.29
C PRO A 318 18.86 -14.67 -19.81
N VAL A 319 18.76 -14.87 -18.50
CA VAL A 319 18.93 -16.18 -17.87
C VAL A 319 17.57 -16.80 -17.59
N THR A 320 17.40 -18.07 -18.00
CA THR A 320 16.21 -18.86 -17.69
C THR A 320 16.54 -19.90 -16.62
N THR A 321 15.72 -19.99 -15.60
CA THR A 321 15.82 -20.99 -14.54
C THR A 321 14.45 -21.50 -14.12
N THR A 322 14.43 -22.49 -13.22
CA THR A 322 13.20 -23.02 -12.63
C THR A 322 13.31 -23.00 -11.11
N VAL A 323 12.30 -22.48 -10.45
CA VAL A 323 12.24 -22.40 -8.98
C VAL A 323 11.00 -23.10 -8.44
N LYS A 324 11.03 -23.51 -7.18
CA LYS A 324 9.86 -23.90 -6.40
C LYS A 324 9.55 -22.80 -5.39
N LEU A 325 8.29 -22.40 -5.32
CA LEU A 325 7.84 -21.42 -4.34
C LEU A 325 7.42 -22.12 -3.04
N PRO A 326 7.58 -21.47 -1.88
CA PRO A 326 7.10 -22.01 -0.61
C PRO A 326 5.60 -22.39 -0.69
N GLY A 327 5.27 -23.59 -0.21
CA GLY A 327 3.89 -24.10 -0.22
C GLY A 327 3.41 -24.63 -1.58
N SER A 328 4.26 -24.68 -2.60
CA SER A 328 3.92 -25.23 -3.92
C SER A 328 4.97 -26.22 -4.41
N ASP A 329 4.55 -27.42 -4.81
CA ASP A 329 5.42 -28.41 -5.47
C ASP A 329 5.57 -28.18 -6.98
N LYS A 330 4.78 -27.25 -7.53
CA LYS A 330 4.81 -26.96 -8.96
C LYS A 330 6.04 -26.10 -9.29
N PRO A 331 6.88 -26.54 -10.22
CA PRO A 331 8.01 -25.74 -10.68
C PRO A 331 7.51 -24.52 -11.47
N VAL A 332 8.13 -23.37 -11.24
CA VAL A 332 7.87 -22.11 -11.95
C VAL A 332 9.08 -21.78 -12.80
N LYS A 333 8.85 -21.63 -14.11
CA LYS A 333 9.87 -21.10 -15.02
C LYS A 333 10.03 -19.61 -14.77
N VAL A 334 11.26 -19.14 -14.60
CA VAL A 334 11.60 -17.74 -14.39
C VAL A 334 12.63 -17.31 -15.43
N VAL A 335 12.43 -16.13 -16.00
CA VAL A 335 13.39 -15.46 -16.86
C VAL A 335 13.84 -14.18 -16.15
N LEU A 336 15.14 -13.98 -16.07
CA LEU A 336 15.76 -12.76 -15.54
C LEU A 336 16.49 -12.06 -16.68
N ASP A 337 16.06 -10.85 -17.00
CA ASP A 337 16.73 -9.87 -17.86
C ASP A 337 17.14 -8.65 -17.04
N GLY A 338 17.69 -7.62 -17.68
CA GLY A 338 18.12 -6.40 -17.02
C GLY A 338 16.96 -5.65 -16.34
N GLY A 339 15.82 -5.55 -17.03
CA GLY A 339 14.61 -4.91 -16.52
C GLY A 339 14.03 -5.64 -15.30
N ALA A 340 13.95 -6.98 -15.34
CA ALA A 340 13.51 -7.79 -14.21
C ALA A 340 14.43 -7.62 -12.99
N LEU A 341 15.75 -7.55 -13.19
CA LEU A 341 16.72 -7.35 -12.11
C LEU A 341 16.56 -5.98 -11.45
N VAL A 342 16.34 -4.91 -12.21
CA VAL A 342 16.08 -3.57 -11.68
C VAL A 342 14.77 -3.55 -10.87
N ASN A 343 13.70 -4.14 -11.43
CA ASN A 343 12.41 -4.21 -10.73
C ASN A 343 12.47 -5.11 -9.47
N TRP A 344 13.25 -6.22 -9.51
CA TRP A 344 13.52 -7.00 -8.30
C TRP A 344 14.21 -6.16 -7.24
N MET A 345 15.24 -5.40 -7.60
CA MET A 345 16.02 -4.60 -6.66
C MET A 345 15.18 -3.54 -5.95
N THR A 346 14.15 -2.95 -6.61
CA THR A 346 13.25 -2.00 -5.96
C THR A 346 12.47 -2.60 -4.80
N SER A 347 12.13 -3.88 -4.87
CA SER A 347 11.45 -4.62 -3.79
C SER A 347 12.44 -5.25 -2.81
N ALA A 348 13.64 -5.60 -3.27
CA ALA A 348 14.65 -6.31 -2.47
C ALA A 348 15.22 -5.46 -1.32
N THR A 349 15.05 -4.13 -1.35
CA THR A 349 15.41 -3.26 -0.22
C THR A 349 14.68 -3.62 1.07
N HIS A 350 13.51 -4.28 0.99
CA HIS A 350 12.80 -4.82 2.16
C HIS A 350 13.46 -6.06 2.78
N VAL A 351 14.33 -6.72 2.04
CA VAL A 351 15.16 -7.84 2.50
C VAL A 351 16.65 -7.50 2.38
N ALA A 352 17.00 -6.25 2.68
CA ALA A 352 18.32 -5.67 2.55
C ALA A 352 19.49 -6.58 2.97
N PRO A 353 19.41 -7.34 4.10
CA PRO A 353 20.47 -8.26 4.49
C PRO A 353 20.87 -9.29 3.43
N GLN A 354 19.94 -9.69 2.57
CA GLN A 354 20.10 -10.73 1.57
C GLN A 354 20.58 -10.21 0.20
N VAL A 355 20.52 -8.91 -0.03
CA VAL A 355 20.83 -8.32 -1.35
C VAL A 355 22.29 -8.58 -1.78
N PRO A 356 23.31 -8.34 -0.94
CA PRO A 356 24.69 -8.56 -1.35
C PRO A 356 24.98 -10.01 -1.77
N ILE A 357 24.53 -11.00 -0.99
CA ILE A 357 24.74 -12.42 -1.33
C ILE A 357 23.94 -12.82 -2.58
N ALA A 358 22.73 -12.27 -2.77
CA ALA A 358 21.92 -12.56 -3.94
C ALA A 358 22.58 -12.08 -5.24
N LEU A 359 23.17 -10.88 -5.22
CA LEU A 359 23.91 -10.34 -6.35
C LEU A 359 25.23 -11.10 -6.61
N ASP A 360 25.93 -11.50 -5.55
CA ASP A 360 27.16 -12.30 -5.65
C ASP A 360 26.87 -13.70 -6.23
N GLU A 361 25.83 -14.39 -5.75
CA GLU A 361 25.40 -15.68 -6.29
C GLU A 361 25.06 -15.57 -7.78
N LEU A 362 24.30 -14.53 -8.18
CA LEU A 362 23.97 -14.30 -9.58
C LEU A 362 25.22 -14.00 -10.43
N ALA A 363 26.17 -13.21 -9.93
CA ALA A 363 27.42 -12.90 -10.59
C ALA A 363 28.29 -14.15 -10.83
N HIS A 364 28.15 -15.18 -9.99
CA HIS A 364 28.80 -16.48 -10.13
C HIS A 364 27.94 -17.53 -10.86
N GLY A 365 26.85 -17.10 -11.53
CA GLY A 365 26.01 -17.95 -12.37
C GLY A 365 24.90 -18.71 -11.64
N ASN A 366 24.62 -18.38 -10.38
CA ASN A 366 23.51 -18.95 -9.62
C ASN A 366 22.34 -17.94 -9.49
N PRO A 367 21.29 -18.02 -10.33
CA PRO A 367 20.16 -17.10 -10.32
C PRO A 367 19.07 -17.47 -9.30
N GLN A 368 19.19 -18.60 -8.58
CA GLN A 368 18.09 -19.24 -7.85
C GLN A 368 17.44 -18.31 -6.81
N ARG A 369 18.24 -17.62 -5.99
CA ARG A 369 17.73 -16.74 -4.93
C ARG A 369 16.89 -15.58 -5.51
N ILE A 370 17.45 -14.86 -6.49
CA ILE A 370 16.76 -13.74 -7.15
C ILE A 370 15.52 -14.25 -7.88
N ALA A 371 15.62 -15.34 -8.62
CA ALA A 371 14.49 -15.91 -9.34
C ALA A 371 13.36 -16.34 -8.38
N GLN A 372 13.68 -16.92 -7.23
CA GLN A 372 12.69 -17.33 -6.22
C GLN A 372 12.01 -16.11 -5.59
N GLN A 373 12.76 -15.07 -5.26
CA GLN A 373 12.21 -13.83 -4.69
C GLN A 373 11.36 -13.08 -5.73
N TRP A 374 11.83 -12.98 -6.97
CA TRP A 374 11.09 -12.35 -8.06
C TRP A 374 9.74 -13.05 -8.33
N ALA A 375 9.77 -14.37 -8.53
CA ALA A 375 8.55 -15.15 -8.74
C ALA A 375 7.64 -15.13 -7.49
N GLY A 376 8.21 -15.23 -6.30
CA GLY A 376 7.46 -15.17 -5.02
C GLY A 376 6.70 -13.86 -4.87
N GLY A 377 7.32 -12.73 -5.19
CA GLY A 377 6.66 -11.42 -5.13
C GLY A 377 5.49 -11.30 -6.12
N LYS A 378 5.65 -11.79 -7.35
CA LYS A 378 4.61 -11.69 -8.39
C LYS A 378 3.48 -12.71 -8.25
N LEU A 379 3.75 -13.88 -7.66
CA LEU A 379 2.81 -14.99 -7.57
C LEU A 379 2.22 -15.18 -6.17
N SER A 380 2.54 -14.29 -5.24
CA SER A 380 2.02 -14.38 -3.87
C SER A 380 0.50 -14.15 -3.84
N PRO A 381 -0.25 -14.81 -2.94
CA PRO A 381 -1.66 -14.49 -2.71
C PRO A 381 -1.91 -13.03 -2.33
N GLN A 382 -0.89 -12.34 -1.83
CA GLN A 382 -0.94 -10.92 -1.48
C GLN A 382 -0.82 -10.00 -2.70
N ALA A 383 -0.28 -10.48 -3.82
CA ALA A 383 -0.14 -9.71 -5.06
C ALA A 383 -1.33 -9.90 -6.01
N ILE A 384 -2.01 -11.06 -5.95
CA ILE A 384 -3.06 -11.42 -6.92
C ILE A 384 -4.45 -11.04 -6.38
N GLY A 385 -5.25 -10.33 -7.20
CA GLY A 385 -6.64 -10.02 -6.92
C GLY A 385 -6.87 -8.99 -5.80
N ARG A 386 -5.84 -8.22 -5.43
CA ARG A 386 -5.91 -7.22 -4.35
C ARG A 386 -5.75 -5.79 -4.83
N VAL A 387 -4.93 -5.57 -5.85
CA VAL A 387 -4.67 -4.25 -6.40
C VAL A 387 -5.75 -3.88 -7.41
N ALA A 388 -6.36 -2.72 -7.22
CA ALA A 388 -7.32 -2.16 -8.17
C ALA A 388 -6.58 -1.46 -9.32
N HIS A 389 -6.10 -2.23 -10.30
CA HIS A 389 -5.36 -1.68 -11.44
C HIS A 389 -6.14 -0.60 -12.20
N GLY A 390 -7.48 -0.64 -12.19
CA GLY A 390 -8.29 0.41 -12.78
C GLY A 390 -8.14 1.75 -12.06
N LEU A 391 -7.92 1.77 -10.75
CA LEU A 391 -7.57 3.01 -10.03
C LEU A 391 -6.12 3.44 -10.31
N VAL A 392 -5.18 2.49 -10.42
CA VAL A 392 -3.79 2.79 -10.83
C VAL A 392 -3.77 3.60 -12.13
N TYR A 393 -4.46 3.10 -13.15
CA TYR A 393 -4.54 3.77 -14.44
C TYR A 393 -5.34 5.08 -14.39
N GLY A 394 -6.45 5.10 -13.65
CA GLY A 394 -7.24 6.32 -13.46
C GLY A 394 -6.41 7.47 -12.90
N VAL A 395 -5.55 7.19 -11.91
CA VAL A 395 -4.64 8.17 -11.29
C VAL A 395 -3.48 8.52 -12.22
N PHE A 396 -2.66 7.55 -12.60
CA PHE A 396 -1.40 7.85 -13.28
C PHE A 396 -1.60 8.30 -14.73
N CYS A 397 -2.60 7.76 -15.42
CA CYS A 397 -2.91 8.18 -16.79
C CYS A 397 -3.55 9.57 -16.85
N SER A 398 -4.18 10.05 -15.76
CA SER A 398 -4.70 11.41 -15.71
C SER A 398 -3.67 12.44 -15.20
N ALA A 399 -2.85 12.06 -14.19
CA ALA A 399 -2.01 13.02 -13.46
C ALA A 399 -0.51 12.97 -13.82
N TRP A 400 0.02 11.89 -14.40
CA TRP A 400 1.45 11.74 -14.69
C TRP A 400 1.75 11.67 -16.18
N THR A 401 1.26 10.64 -16.88
CA THR A 401 1.60 10.35 -18.27
C THR A 401 1.33 11.52 -19.23
N PRO A 402 0.24 12.34 -19.09
CA PRO A 402 0.02 13.49 -19.97
C PRO A 402 1.05 14.61 -19.81
N TYR A 403 1.85 14.57 -18.77
CA TYR A 403 2.80 15.63 -18.38
C TYR A 403 4.26 15.22 -18.46
N GLU A 404 4.55 14.08 -19.06
CA GLU A 404 5.90 13.57 -19.29
C GLU A 404 6.01 13.00 -20.70
N SER A 405 6.99 13.44 -21.49
CA SER A 405 7.31 12.85 -22.79
C SER A 405 8.16 11.57 -22.65
N GLU A 406 8.22 10.76 -23.71
CA GLU A 406 9.10 9.59 -23.75
C GLU A 406 10.59 9.97 -23.65
N GLU A 407 10.96 11.12 -24.23
CA GLU A 407 12.32 11.63 -24.13
C GLU A 407 12.69 12.04 -22.69
N GLU A 408 11.76 12.64 -21.95
CA GLU A 408 11.95 12.97 -20.54
C GLU A 408 12.06 11.71 -19.68
N ALA A 409 11.21 10.71 -19.95
CA ALA A 409 11.27 9.42 -19.26
C ALA A 409 12.62 8.71 -19.48
N LEU A 410 13.07 8.62 -20.74
CA LEU A 410 14.37 8.04 -21.06
C LEU A 410 15.53 8.82 -20.44
N ARG A 411 15.49 10.15 -20.50
CA ARG A 411 16.53 11.01 -19.89
C ARG A 411 16.64 10.76 -18.38
N ALA A 412 15.52 10.61 -17.71
CA ALA A 412 15.51 10.29 -16.27
C ALA A 412 16.25 8.98 -15.96
N GLY A 413 16.05 7.94 -16.77
CA GLY A 413 16.80 6.68 -16.64
C GLY A 413 18.30 6.85 -16.92
N GLN A 414 18.66 7.62 -17.96
CA GLN A 414 20.05 7.91 -18.32
C GLN A 414 20.78 8.72 -17.24
N GLU A 415 20.11 9.69 -16.63
CA GLU A 415 20.69 10.48 -15.55
C GLU A 415 20.90 9.66 -14.27
N ALA A 416 19.94 8.79 -13.93
CA ALA A 416 20.02 7.95 -12.73
C ALA A 416 21.06 6.83 -12.88
N PHE A 417 21.07 6.13 -14.01
CA PHE A 417 21.93 4.96 -14.26
C PHE A 417 22.52 5.02 -15.68
N PRO A 418 23.53 5.86 -15.91
CA PRO A 418 24.11 6.07 -17.24
C PRO A 418 24.76 4.82 -17.86
N SER A 419 25.13 3.84 -17.01
CA SER A 419 25.73 2.58 -17.43
C SER A 419 24.73 1.53 -17.94
N PHE A 420 23.43 1.72 -17.71
CA PHE A 420 22.40 0.76 -18.10
C PHE A 420 22.12 0.79 -19.61
N PRO A 421 21.69 -0.33 -20.21
CA PRO A 421 21.21 -0.35 -21.59
C PRO A 421 20.01 0.57 -21.79
N ARG A 422 19.90 1.12 -23.01
CA ARG A 422 18.80 2.05 -23.36
C ARG A 422 17.41 1.42 -23.19
N SER A 423 17.26 0.12 -23.46
CA SER A 423 16.01 -0.64 -23.25
C SER A 423 15.56 -0.57 -21.79
N VAL A 424 16.47 -0.78 -20.84
CA VAL A 424 16.19 -0.68 -19.42
C VAL A 424 15.92 0.76 -19.01
N GLN A 425 16.72 1.74 -19.47
CA GLN A 425 16.56 3.16 -19.13
C GLN A 425 15.23 3.75 -19.62
N ALA A 426 14.68 3.23 -20.71
CA ALA A 426 13.40 3.70 -21.26
C ALA A 426 12.19 3.27 -20.41
N GLN A 427 12.37 2.36 -19.46
CA GLN A 427 11.31 1.82 -18.61
C GLN A 427 11.38 2.43 -17.21
N ALA A 428 10.27 2.94 -16.72
CA ALA A 428 10.22 3.40 -15.33
C ALA A 428 10.17 2.19 -14.39
N PRO A 429 11.05 2.06 -13.38
CA PRO A 429 10.95 1.00 -12.39
C PRO A 429 9.55 0.94 -11.77
N GLN A 430 8.99 -0.26 -11.64
CA GLN A 430 7.63 -0.56 -11.16
C GLN A 430 6.48 -0.11 -12.08
N LEU A 431 6.74 0.78 -13.05
CA LEU A 431 5.72 1.33 -13.96
C LEU A 431 6.08 1.04 -15.44
N THR A 432 6.73 -0.09 -15.71
CA THR A 432 7.32 -0.46 -16.99
C THR A 432 6.40 -0.30 -18.20
N PHE A 433 5.12 -0.64 -18.05
CA PHE A 433 4.15 -0.59 -19.15
C PHE A 433 3.14 0.56 -19.02
N LEU A 434 3.36 1.51 -18.09
CA LEU A 434 2.36 2.53 -17.77
C LEU A 434 1.95 3.37 -19.00
N ARG A 435 2.89 3.76 -19.85
CA ARG A 435 2.58 4.61 -21.01
C ARG A 435 1.67 3.90 -22.02
N PRO A 436 2.01 2.72 -22.55
CA PRO A 436 1.11 1.99 -23.45
C PRO A 436 -0.22 1.59 -22.79
N ASP A 437 -0.24 1.38 -21.49
CA ASP A 437 -1.49 1.15 -20.75
C ASP A 437 -2.37 2.40 -20.74
N CYS A 438 -1.78 3.58 -20.57
CA CYS A 438 -2.53 4.84 -20.57
C CYS A 438 -3.13 5.17 -21.95
N ASP A 439 -2.49 4.76 -23.04
CA ASP A 439 -3.07 4.87 -24.38
C ASP A 439 -4.35 4.03 -24.51
N VAL A 440 -4.38 2.87 -23.86
CA VAL A 440 -5.57 2.01 -23.80
C VAL A 440 -6.61 2.57 -22.83
N TRP A 441 -6.17 3.03 -21.66
CA TRP A 441 -7.07 3.51 -20.61
C TRP A 441 -7.79 4.79 -20.99
N ASN A 442 -7.13 5.66 -21.74
CA ASN A 442 -7.68 6.83 -22.44
C ASN A 442 -8.60 7.71 -21.59
N VAL A 443 -8.21 8.00 -20.36
CA VAL A 443 -8.92 8.94 -19.49
C VAL A 443 -8.44 10.38 -19.74
N PRO A 444 -9.29 11.39 -19.56
CA PRO A 444 -8.89 12.80 -19.72
C PRO A 444 -7.75 13.18 -18.76
N ALA A 445 -6.81 13.97 -19.25
CA ALA A 445 -5.79 14.56 -18.41
C ALA A 445 -6.44 15.43 -17.31
N ALA A 446 -6.01 15.26 -16.08
CA ALA A 446 -6.41 16.13 -14.98
C ALA A 446 -5.89 17.57 -15.24
N PRO A 447 -6.53 18.61 -14.71
CA PRO A 447 -5.97 19.96 -14.80
C PRO A 447 -4.52 20.00 -14.29
N ARG A 448 -3.64 20.77 -14.97
CA ARG A 448 -2.22 20.86 -14.62
C ARG A 448 -1.99 21.22 -13.13
N SER A 449 -2.93 21.94 -12.52
CA SER A 449 -2.92 22.28 -11.09
C SER A 449 -2.94 21.05 -10.17
N ILE A 450 -3.27 19.85 -10.66
CA ILE A 450 -3.15 18.61 -9.84
C ILE A 450 -1.70 18.39 -9.42
N ARG A 451 -0.75 18.86 -10.23
CA ARG A 451 0.70 18.77 -9.99
C ARG A 451 1.28 19.97 -9.23
N ASP A 452 0.47 20.90 -8.76
CA ASP A 452 0.97 22.04 -7.98
C ASP A 452 1.54 21.58 -6.64
N LYS A 453 2.61 22.25 -6.18
CA LYS A 453 3.15 22.02 -4.84
C LYS A 453 2.13 22.39 -3.78
N THR A 454 1.91 21.49 -2.85
CA THR A 454 1.10 21.76 -1.65
C THR A 454 1.83 22.78 -0.76
N ARG A 455 1.11 23.83 -0.36
CA ARG A 455 1.61 24.92 0.47
C ARG A 455 0.73 25.08 1.70
N GLY A 456 1.29 25.55 2.79
CA GLY A 456 0.51 25.85 3.99
C GLY A 456 1.26 25.64 5.29
N ASP A 457 0.49 25.71 6.38
CA ASP A 457 1.02 25.64 7.74
C ASP A 457 0.39 24.50 8.56
N ILE A 458 -0.27 23.54 7.91
CA ILE A 458 -0.76 22.33 8.58
C ILE A 458 0.46 21.56 9.11
N PRO A 459 0.50 21.23 10.41
CA PRO A 459 1.59 20.43 10.97
C PRO A 459 1.74 19.13 10.19
N THR A 460 2.93 18.89 9.63
CA THR A 460 3.19 17.74 8.77
C THR A 460 4.44 17.01 9.24
N LEU A 461 4.36 15.69 9.38
CA LEU A 461 5.49 14.80 9.56
C LEU A 461 5.82 14.14 8.22
N ALA A 462 7.02 14.33 7.73
CA ALA A 462 7.52 13.75 6.49
C ALA A 462 8.52 12.63 6.82
N LEU A 463 8.09 11.37 6.73
CA LEU A 463 8.88 10.17 7.01
C LEU A 463 9.38 9.54 5.72
N SER A 464 10.62 9.06 5.70
CA SER A 464 11.20 8.30 4.60
C SER A 464 12.25 7.32 5.12
N GLY A 465 12.43 6.19 4.48
CA GLY A 465 13.54 5.27 4.74
C GLY A 465 14.78 5.64 3.92
N SER A 466 15.99 5.42 4.46
CA SER A 466 17.21 5.67 3.68
C SER A 466 17.45 4.63 2.58
N PHE A 467 16.76 3.49 2.61
CA PHE A 467 16.75 2.46 1.56
C PHE A 467 15.51 2.51 0.68
N ASP A 468 14.69 3.57 0.81
CA ASP A 468 13.47 3.70 0.01
C ASP A 468 13.81 3.95 -1.46
N SER A 469 13.68 2.89 -2.26
CA SER A 469 13.92 2.87 -3.69
C SER A 469 12.66 3.17 -4.54
N GLN A 470 11.52 3.40 -3.89
CA GLN A 470 10.24 3.65 -4.57
C GLN A 470 9.86 5.13 -4.51
N THR A 471 10.07 5.77 -3.36
CA THR A 471 9.70 7.17 -3.13
C THR A 471 10.81 8.01 -2.48
N GLY A 472 12.04 7.62 -2.64
CA GLY A 472 13.31 8.25 -2.25
C GLY A 472 13.28 9.31 -1.15
N ALA A 473 14.24 9.27 -0.25
CA ALA A 473 14.25 10.12 0.95
C ALA A 473 14.26 11.64 0.67
N ASP A 474 14.77 12.07 -0.50
CA ASP A 474 14.81 13.50 -0.90
C ASP A 474 13.41 14.11 -1.13
N ASN A 475 12.38 13.31 -1.21
CA ASN A 475 11.01 13.80 -1.34
C ASN A 475 10.51 14.43 -0.03
N GLY A 476 11.03 14.01 1.12
CA GLY A 476 10.72 14.63 2.42
C GLY A 476 11.10 16.13 2.48
N PRO A 477 12.38 16.49 2.33
CA PRO A 477 12.81 17.88 2.22
C PRO A 477 12.11 18.66 1.11
N TYR A 478 11.84 18.00 -0.03
CA TYR A 478 11.17 18.65 -1.16
C TYR A 478 9.75 19.12 -0.80
N VAL A 479 8.92 18.28 -0.19
CA VAL A 479 7.57 18.70 0.23
C VAL A 479 7.62 19.69 1.39
N ALA A 480 8.56 19.52 2.32
CA ALA A 480 8.77 20.43 3.44
C ALA A 480 9.14 21.84 3.00
N SER A 481 9.74 22.03 1.82
CA SER A 481 10.13 23.34 1.30
C SER A 481 8.96 24.33 1.13
N THR A 482 7.73 23.83 1.14
CA THR A 482 6.50 24.64 0.98
C THR A 482 5.48 24.44 2.12
N LEU A 483 5.81 23.62 3.12
CA LEU A 483 4.99 23.35 4.31
C LEU A 483 5.71 23.91 5.56
N THR A 484 5.28 25.08 6.02
CA THR A 484 6.02 25.87 7.03
C THR A 484 6.14 25.20 8.41
N LYS A 485 5.28 24.23 8.72
CA LYS A 485 5.31 23.44 9.97
C LYS A 485 5.68 21.97 9.73
N ALA A 486 6.41 21.67 8.66
CA ALA A 486 6.85 20.31 8.39
C ALA A 486 8.04 19.91 9.27
N LYS A 487 8.05 18.63 9.67
CA LYS A 487 9.16 17.94 10.33
C LYS A 487 9.60 16.81 9.41
N VAL A 488 10.84 16.87 8.94
CA VAL A 488 11.42 15.83 8.07
C VAL A 488 12.20 14.85 8.93
N VAL A 489 11.96 13.57 8.74
CA VAL A 489 12.66 12.48 9.43
C VAL A 489 13.00 11.41 8.42
N THR A 490 14.28 11.18 8.18
CA THR A 490 14.78 10.01 7.46
C THR A 490 15.14 8.93 8.48
N VAL A 491 14.53 7.76 8.36
CA VAL A 491 14.81 6.61 9.23
C VAL A 491 15.94 5.80 8.60
N PRO A 492 17.11 5.72 9.27
CA PRO A 492 18.27 5.00 8.72
C PRO A 492 17.94 3.53 8.45
N TYR A 493 18.46 2.99 7.34
CA TYR A 493 18.44 1.58 6.95
C TYR A 493 17.06 0.98 6.71
N GLU A 494 16.00 1.78 6.77
CA GLU A 494 14.64 1.33 6.53
C GLU A 494 14.26 1.47 5.04
N PRO A 495 13.50 0.50 4.50
CA PRO A 495 13.00 0.53 3.12
C PRO A 495 11.77 1.43 2.96
N HIS A 496 11.04 1.25 1.87
CA HIS A 496 9.77 1.93 1.59
C HIS A 496 8.71 1.64 2.67
N VAL A 497 7.96 2.68 3.10
CA VAL A 497 6.94 2.64 4.17
C VAL A 497 7.54 2.22 5.51
N VAL A 498 8.27 3.14 6.12
CA VAL A 498 9.00 2.87 7.38
C VAL A 498 8.09 2.49 8.54
N PHE A 499 6.82 2.85 8.51
CA PHE A 499 5.85 2.45 9.53
C PHE A 499 5.61 0.94 9.56
N ALA A 500 5.73 0.27 8.43
CA ALA A 500 5.52 -1.17 8.34
C ALA A 500 6.68 -1.97 8.98
N THR A 501 7.90 -1.41 9.01
CA THR A 501 9.13 -2.13 9.34
C THR A 501 9.80 -1.65 10.63
N SER A 502 9.62 -0.37 10.99
CA SER A 502 10.37 0.27 12.08
C SER A 502 9.51 0.66 13.28
N LYS A 503 9.76 0.04 14.43
CA LYS A 503 9.15 0.47 15.71
C LYS A 503 9.47 1.92 16.04
N CYS A 504 10.67 2.38 15.71
CA CYS A 504 11.05 3.78 15.91
C CYS A 504 10.16 4.72 15.08
N ALA A 505 9.90 4.39 13.80
CA ALA A 505 9.00 5.17 12.95
C ALA A 505 7.56 5.19 13.50
N GLN A 506 7.06 4.05 13.99
CA GLN A 506 5.75 3.94 14.64
C GLN A 506 5.65 4.85 15.87
N GLU A 507 6.66 4.84 16.75
CA GLU A 507 6.72 5.70 17.93
C GLU A 507 6.78 7.19 17.58
N ILE A 508 7.56 7.53 16.55
CA ILE A 508 7.64 8.91 16.01
C ILE A 508 6.26 9.35 15.53
N ALA A 509 5.58 8.54 14.72
CA ALA A 509 4.26 8.84 14.18
C ALA A 509 3.22 9.03 15.29
N VAL A 510 3.14 8.13 16.26
CA VAL A 510 2.20 8.24 17.40
C VAL A 510 2.53 9.47 18.25
N SER A 511 3.80 9.76 18.51
CA SER A 511 4.20 10.95 19.26
C SER A 511 3.89 12.25 18.51
N PHE A 512 4.01 12.25 17.18
CA PHE A 512 3.66 13.38 16.34
C PHE A 512 2.17 13.73 16.47
N PHE A 513 1.27 12.79 16.36
CA PHE A 513 -0.16 13.07 16.55
C PHE A 513 -0.50 13.57 17.95
N ASN A 514 0.32 13.28 18.95
CA ASN A 514 0.17 13.82 20.29
C ASN A 514 0.79 15.21 20.44
N THR A 515 1.92 15.46 19.83
CA THR A 515 2.66 16.72 19.93
C THR A 515 3.29 17.07 18.57
N PRO A 516 2.51 17.60 17.60
CA PRO A 516 2.99 17.82 16.23
C PRO A 516 4.20 18.77 16.12
N ALA A 517 4.34 19.70 17.05
CA ALA A 517 5.46 20.65 17.05
C ALA A 517 6.81 19.98 17.41
N ALA A 518 6.79 18.90 18.20
CA ALA A 518 7.98 18.24 18.73
C ALA A 518 7.79 16.71 18.81
N PRO A 519 7.76 15.98 17.68
CA PRO A 519 7.73 14.53 17.69
C PRO A 519 8.98 13.96 18.36
N LYS A 520 8.86 12.84 19.09
CA LYS A 520 9.97 12.18 19.78
C LYS A 520 10.78 11.37 18.77
N THR A 521 12.00 11.81 18.47
CA THR A 521 12.90 11.18 17.49
C THR A 521 14.14 10.54 18.12
N THR A 522 14.21 10.44 19.45
CA THR A 522 15.40 9.94 20.16
C THR A 522 15.78 8.51 19.81
N CYS A 523 14.82 7.68 19.44
CA CYS A 523 15.03 6.30 19.03
C CYS A 523 15.92 6.15 17.80
N LEU A 524 15.98 7.16 16.91
CA LEU A 524 16.82 7.13 15.71
C LEU A 524 18.31 6.93 16.02
N LYS A 525 18.78 7.40 17.20
CA LYS A 525 20.18 7.27 17.61
C LYS A 525 20.60 5.84 17.92
N ASN A 526 19.62 4.95 18.14
CA ASN A 526 19.83 3.57 18.52
C ASN A 526 19.60 2.59 17.35
N LEU A 527 19.34 3.10 16.16
CA LEU A 527 19.19 2.25 14.99
C LEU A 527 20.57 1.83 14.48
N GLU A 528 20.73 0.54 14.32
CA GLU A 528 21.96 -0.06 13.80
C GLU A 528 21.79 -0.47 12.34
N PRO A 529 22.87 -0.45 11.53
CA PRO A 529 22.82 -0.97 10.18
C PRO A 529 22.46 -2.46 10.16
N PRO A 530 21.78 -2.94 9.12
CA PRO A 530 21.41 -4.35 9.01
C PRO A 530 22.66 -5.23 8.96
N LYS A 531 22.59 -6.41 9.57
CA LYS A 531 23.66 -7.43 9.44
C LYS A 531 23.49 -8.12 8.09
N PHE A 532 24.35 -7.79 7.14
CA PHE A 532 24.34 -8.42 5.83
C PHE A 532 24.75 -9.90 5.91
N GLU A 533 24.09 -10.74 5.11
CA GLU A 533 24.47 -12.16 4.98
C GLU A 533 25.80 -12.27 4.25
N ILE A 534 26.77 -12.92 4.89
CA ILE A 534 28.09 -13.20 4.35
C ILE A 534 28.13 -14.70 4.08
N GLY A 535 28.04 -15.09 2.81
CA GLY A 535 28.14 -16.49 2.40
C GLY A 535 29.47 -17.12 2.88
N HIS A 536 29.42 -18.42 3.13
CA HIS A 536 30.58 -19.23 3.55
C HIS A 536 31.64 -19.37 2.48
#